data_930fb9ccfb4b801fdd751b532056d643
#
_entry.id   930fb9ccfb4b801fdd751b532056d643
#
_cell.length_a   1.000
_cell.length_b   1.000
_cell.length_c   1.000
_cell.angle_alpha   90.00
_cell.angle_beta   90.00
_cell.angle_gamma   90.00
#
_symmetry.space_group_name_H-M   'P 1'
#
loop_
_entity.id
_entity.type
_entity.pdbx_description
1 polymer ?
#
loop_
_entity_poly.entity_id
_entity_poly.type
_entity_poly.pdbx_seq_one_letter_code
_entity_poly.pdbx_strand_id
1 'polypeptide(L)'
;MNSSAPQPSRRIASNLLWTPQGIVPNPLLTLAPDGRVLSAGRCSDPDRFAATEFYAGLLVPDFPADYRAAFERMRSAAAPLPELLAQAVAPGGVLVVLSGLDYESLRIIPQSQIRKL
;
A
#
# COMPACT_ATOMS: atom_id res chain seq x y z
N MET A 1 -23.15 -2.82 26.77
CA MET A 1 -22.60 -3.02 26.35
C MET A 1 -22.02 -2.93 25.76
N ASN A 2 -21.99 -2.95 25.37
CA ASN A 2 -21.46 -3.14 24.69
C ASN A 2 -20.82 -3.30 24.31
N SER A 3 -20.88 -3.37 24.40
CA SER A 3 -20.07 -3.51 24.08
C SER A 3 -19.62 -3.84 23.32
N SER A 4 -19.91 -3.49 22.96
CA SER A 4 -19.42 -4.05 21.75
C SER A 4 -17.98 -3.66 21.57
N ALA A 5 -17.11 -4.61 21.74
CA ALA A 5 -15.73 -4.39 21.36
C ALA A 5 -15.75 -3.89 19.92
N PRO A 6 -15.18 -2.73 19.63
CA PRO A 6 -15.01 -2.32 18.24
C PRO A 6 -14.22 -3.40 17.51
N GLN A 7 -14.54 -3.63 16.25
CA GLN A 7 -13.76 -4.52 15.44
C GLN A 7 -12.30 -4.10 15.51
N PRO A 8 -11.38 -5.03 15.73
CA PRO A 8 -9.97 -4.66 15.81
C PRO A 8 -9.50 -4.04 14.50
N SER A 9 -8.82 -2.93 14.60
CA SER A 9 -8.13 -2.34 13.47
C SER A 9 -7.02 -3.27 13.00
N ARG A 10 -6.80 -3.33 11.70
CA ARG A 10 -5.64 -4.02 11.17
C ARG A 10 -4.45 -3.08 11.16
N ARG A 11 -3.29 -3.59 11.51
CA ARG A 11 -2.02 -2.87 11.37
C ARG A 11 -1.22 -3.54 10.26
N ILE A 12 -0.73 -2.72 9.34
CA ILE A 12 -0.01 -3.22 8.17
C ILE A 12 1.30 -2.47 8.04
N ALA A 13 2.38 -3.22 7.91
CA ALA A 13 3.71 -2.69 7.66
C ALA A 13 4.22 -3.20 6.32
N SER A 14 5.13 -2.47 5.71
CA SER A 14 5.81 -2.90 4.49
C SER A 14 7.18 -2.23 4.39
N ASN A 15 7.86 -2.46 3.28
CA ASN A 15 9.14 -1.82 3.02
C ASN A 15 8.97 -0.33 2.70
N LEU A 16 7.97 0.00 1.89
CA LEU A 16 7.76 1.34 1.37
C LEU A 16 6.28 1.67 1.30
N LEU A 17 5.97 2.95 1.40
CA LEU A 17 4.63 3.50 1.17
C LEU A 17 4.72 4.62 0.15
N TRP A 18 3.90 4.53 -0.90
CA TRP A 18 3.77 5.64 -1.83
C TRP A 18 2.80 6.68 -1.29
N THR A 19 3.20 7.95 -1.32
CA THR A 19 2.33 9.09 -1.04
C THR A 19 2.50 10.13 -2.14
N PRO A 20 1.53 11.05 -2.30
CA PRO A 20 1.68 12.16 -3.24
C PRO A 20 2.90 13.04 -2.97
N GLN A 21 3.40 13.04 -1.74
CA GLN A 21 4.56 13.83 -1.34
C GLN A 21 5.87 13.05 -1.48
N GLY A 22 5.81 11.74 -1.76
CA GLY A 22 7.00 10.92 -1.92
C GLY A 22 6.88 9.54 -1.31
N ILE A 23 7.97 8.81 -1.32
CA ILE A 23 8.04 7.45 -0.80
C ILE A 23 8.49 7.49 0.66
N VAL A 24 7.73 6.82 1.53
CA VAL A 24 8.02 6.72 2.97
C VAL A 24 8.55 5.33 3.26
N PRO A 25 9.77 5.19 3.82
CA PRO A 25 10.29 3.88 4.20
C PRO A 25 9.68 3.41 5.52
N ASN A 26 9.59 2.08 5.65
CA ASN A 26 9.13 1.42 6.88
C ASN A 26 7.80 1.97 7.39
N PRO A 27 6.75 2.01 6.56
CA PRO A 27 5.48 2.55 7.00
C PRO A 27 4.77 1.60 7.96
N LEU A 28 3.93 2.20 8.81
CA LEU A 28 2.96 1.46 9.61
C LEU A 28 1.60 2.10 9.37
N LEU A 29 0.68 1.33 8.79
CA LEU A 29 -0.68 1.79 8.53
C LEU A 29 -1.64 1.14 9.51
N THR A 30 -2.61 1.92 9.99
CA THR A 30 -3.74 1.39 10.72
C THR A 30 -4.97 1.48 9.82
N LEU A 31 -5.63 0.34 9.64
CA LEU A 31 -6.81 0.24 8.78
C LEU A 31 -8.07 0.03 9.61
N ALA A 32 -9.15 0.66 9.19
CA ALA A 32 -10.48 0.36 9.69
C ALA A 32 -10.90 -1.04 9.25
N PRO A 33 -11.94 -1.64 9.90
CA PRO A 33 -12.43 -2.96 9.48
C PRO A 33 -12.87 -3.01 8.02
N ASP A 34 -13.28 -1.88 7.44
CA ASP A 34 -13.69 -1.81 6.04
C ASP A 34 -12.51 -1.60 5.08
N GLY A 35 -11.26 -1.55 5.60
CA GLY A 35 -10.08 -1.40 4.77
C GLY A 35 -9.61 0.03 4.57
N ARG A 36 -10.32 1.03 5.12
CA ARG A 36 -9.87 2.43 4.98
C ARG A 36 -8.63 2.69 5.83
N VAL A 37 -7.72 3.49 5.31
CA VAL A 37 -6.54 3.90 6.05
C VAL A 37 -6.94 4.96 7.07
N LEU A 38 -6.80 4.63 8.36
CA LEU A 38 -7.12 5.55 9.46
C LEU A 38 -5.92 6.41 9.82
N SER A 39 -4.73 5.84 9.77
CA SER A 39 -3.51 6.57 10.04
C SER A 39 -2.34 5.93 9.31
N ALA A 40 -1.33 6.73 9.03
CA ALA A 40 -0.11 6.27 8.42
C ALA A 40 1.07 6.94 9.13
N GLY A 41 2.12 6.18 9.37
CA GLY A 41 3.31 6.68 10.03
C GLY A 41 4.47 5.73 9.82
N ARG A 42 5.53 5.91 10.60
CA ARG A 42 6.68 5.01 10.60
C ARG A 42 6.60 4.10 11.80
N CYS A 43 7.04 2.85 11.61
CA CYS A 43 7.12 1.92 12.70
C CYS A 43 8.45 2.13 13.43
N SER A 44 8.41 2.85 14.54
CA SER A 44 9.60 3.11 15.36
C SER A 44 9.53 2.39 16.71
N ASP A 45 8.43 1.72 17.00
CA ASP A 45 8.20 1.06 18.28
C ASP A 45 8.04 -0.44 18.05
N PRO A 46 9.02 -1.27 18.48
CA PRO A 46 8.95 -2.72 18.27
C PRO A 46 7.73 -3.38 18.89
N ASP A 47 7.18 -2.83 19.98
CA ASP A 47 6.00 -3.40 20.63
C ASP A 47 4.76 -3.32 19.75
N ARG A 48 4.74 -2.44 18.77
CA ARG A 48 3.62 -2.32 17.85
C ARG A 48 3.62 -3.36 16.76
N PHE A 49 4.72 -4.13 16.62
CA PHE A 49 4.77 -5.22 15.66
C PHE A 49 3.95 -6.44 16.05
N ALA A 50 3.58 -6.57 17.35
CA ALA A 50 3.02 -7.81 17.87
C ALA A 50 1.72 -8.24 17.19
N ALA A 51 0.96 -7.33 16.59
CA ALA A 51 -0.28 -7.67 15.88
C ALA A 51 -0.29 -7.05 14.49
N THR A 52 0.88 -6.93 13.87
CA THR A 52 1.05 -6.26 12.61
C THR A 52 1.28 -7.28 11.49
N GLU A 53 0.53 -7.13 10.40
CA GLU A 53 0.75 -7.91 9.18
C GLU A 53 1.84 -7.21 8.37
N PHE A 54 2.81 -7.97 7.89
CA PHE A 54 3.87 -7.42 7.07
C PHE A 54 3.73 -7.89 5.63
N TYR A 55 3.77 -6.96 4.69
CA TYR A 55 3.72 -7.23 3.25
C TYR A 55 4.96 -6.62 2.60
N ALA A 56 5.80 -7.48 2.02
CA ALA A 56 6.99 -7.00 1.32
C ALA A 56 6.58 -6.24 0.06
N GLY A 57 7.09 -5.02 -0.10
CA GLY A 57 6.86 -4.24 -1.28
C GLY A 57 6.50 -2.79 -1.01
N LEU A 58 5.77 -2.21 -1.95
CA LEU A 58 5.33 -0.83 -1.93
C LEU A 58 3.81 -0.78 -1.69
N LEU A 59 3.38 -0.21 -0.58
CA LEU A 59 1.97 0.03 -0.31
C LEU A 59 1.49 1.26 -1.09
N VAL A 60 0.32 1.14 -1.71
CA VAL A 60 -0.30 2.26 -2.45
C VAL A 60 -1.77 2.37 -2.04
N PRO A 61 -2.14 3.42 -1.27
CA PRO A 61 -3.55 3.68 -0.99
C PRO A 61 -4.24 4.34 -2.17
N ASP A 62 -5.57 4.26 -2.18
CA ASP A 62 -6.40 4.88 -3.22
C ASP A 62 -6.10 4.40 -4.64
N PHE A 63 -5.63 3.17 -4.78
CA PHE A 63 -5.41 2.57 -6.08
C PHE A 63 -6.77 2.21 -6.72
N PRO A 64 -6.87 2.23 -8.07
CA PRO A 64 -8.16 1.91 -8.72
C PRO A 64 -8.72 0.55 -8.30
N ALA A 65 -10.05 0.47 -8.20
CA ALA A 65 -10.72 -0.76 -7.78
C ALA A 65 -10.46 -1.90 -8.78
N ASP A 66 -10.30 -1.58 -10.07
CA ASP A 66 -9.89 -2.55 -11.10
C ASP A 66 -8.37 -2.74 -11.09
N TYR A 67 -7.83 -3.01 -9.92
CA TYR A 67 -6.39 -2.92 -9.67
C TYR A 67 -5.56 -3.83 -10.59
N ARG A 68 -6.05 -5.00 -10.96
CA ARG A 68 -5.30 -5.89 -11.85
C ARG A 68 -5.17 -5.32 -13.25
N ALA A 69 -6.27 -4.80 -13.80
CA ALA A 69 -6.26 -4.17 -15.11
C ALA A 69 -5.42 -2.90 -15.12
N ALA A 70 -5.54 -2.09 -14.06
CA ALA A 70 -4.74 -0.88 -13.91
C ALA A 70 -3.26 -1.20 -13.84
N PHE A 71 -2.90 -2.24 -13.09
CA PHE A 71 -1.50 -2.66 -12.97
C PHE A 71 -0.92 -3.12 -14.30
N GLU A 72 -1.70 -3.88 -15.09
CA GLU A 72 -1.23 -4.32 -16.40
C GLU A 72 -1.06 -3.15 -17.37
N ARG A 73 -1.93 -2.15 -17.30
CA ARG A 73 -1.75 -0.92 -18.08
C ARG A 73 -0.46 -0.21 -17.70
N MET A 74 -0.15 -0.16 -16.40
CA MET A 74 1.08 0.47 -15.90
C MET A 74 2.31 -0.33 -16.33
N ARG A 75 2.20 -1.66 -16.34
CA ARG A 75 3.30 -2.55 -16.77
C ARG A 75 3.71 -2.24 -18.21
N SER A 76 2.76 -1.89 -19.05
CA SER A 76 3.00 -1.59 -20.47
C SER A 76 3.47 -0.15 -20.71
N ALA A 77 3.39 0.71 -19.70
CA ALA A 77 3.74 2.11 -19.86
C ALA A 77 5.25 2.29 -19.66
N ALA A 78 5.84 3.17 -20.46
CA ALA A 78 7.29 3.43 -20.42
C ALA A 78 7.61 4.63 -19.53
N ALA A 79 7.08 4.67 -18.32
CA ALA A 79 7.28 5.78 -17.41
C ALA A 79 7.66 5.27 -16.02
N PRO A 80 8.33 6.09 -15.19
CA PRO A 80 8.64 5.70 -13.81
C PRO A 80 7.39 5.44 -13.00
N LEU A 81 7.46 4.46 -12.11
CA LEU A 81 6.31 4.05 -11.29
C LEU A 81 5.71 5.20 -10.48
N PRO A 82 6.49 6.09 -9.84
CA PRO A 82 5.88 7.21 -9.10
C PRO A 82 4.99 8.10 -9.95
N GLU A 83 5.35 8.34 -11.20
CA GLU A 83 4.52 9.14 -12.12
C GLU A 83 3.25 8.40 -12.48
N LEU A 84 3.34 7.10 -12.75
CA LEU A 84 2.19 6.28 -13.07
C LEU A 84 1.21 6.22 -11.90
N LEU A 85 1.71 6.09 -10.69
CA LEU A 85 0.88 6.06 -9.49
C LEU A 85 0.18 7.40 -9.26
N ALA A 86 0.88 8.51 -9.46
CA ALA A 86 0.27 9.83 -9.30
C ALA A 86 -0.91 10.04 -10.24
N GLN A 87 -0.88 9.43 -11.42
CA GLN A 87 -1.97 9.52 -12.39
C GLN A 87 -3.10 8.52 -12.09
N ALA A 88 -2.78 7.38 -11.49
CA ALA A 88 -3.74 6.29 -11.30
C ALA A 88 -4.57 6.45 -10.04
N VAL A 89 -4.01 6.99 -8.96
CA VAL A 89 -4.71 7.04 -7.67
C VAL A 89 -5.82 8.08 -7.69
N ALA A 90 -6.90 7.78 -6.96
CA ALA A 90 -8.04 8.69 -6.83
C ALA A 90 -8.74 8.38 -5.51
N PRO A 91 -9.34 9.39 -4.85
CA PRO A 91 -10.05 9.15 -3.59
C PRO A 91 -11.11 8.05 -3.73
N GLY A 92 -11.23 7.23 -2.70
CA GLY A 92 -12.19 6.13 -2.70
C GLY A 92 -11.69 4.84 -3.31
N GLY A 93 -10.41 4.76 -3.66
CA GLY A 93 -9.82 3.54 -4.18
C GLY A 93 -9.53 2.49 -3.12
N VAL A 94 -8.71 1.52 -3.47
CA VAL A 94 -8.36 0.41 -2.59
C VAL A 94 -6.89 0.46 -2.21
N LEU A 95 -6.55 -0.19 -1.09
CA LEU A 95 -5.14 -0.34 -0.68
C LEU A 95 -4.58 -1.59 -1.35
N VAL A 96 -3.45 -1.42 -2.02
CA VAL A 96 -2.74 -2.54 -2.65
C VAL A 96 -1.29 -2.54 -2.23
N VAL A 97 -0.63 -3.69 -2.40
CA VAL A 97 0.82 -3.79 -2.29
C VAL A 97 1.38 -4.27 -3.63
N LEU A 98 2.41 -3.56 -4.09
CA LEU A 98 3.15 -3.93 -5.29
C LEU A 98 4.45 -4.59 -4.84
N SER A 99 4.70 -5.81 -5.31
CA SER A 99 5.89 -6.57 -4.93
C SER A 99 6.69 -6.97 -6.16
N GLY A 100 7.94 -7.40 -5.93
CA GLY A 100 8.81 -7.82 -7.02
C GLY A 100 9.24 -6.68 -7.94
N LEU A 101 9.27 -5.46 -7.42
CA LEU A 101 9.68 -4.29 -8.19
C LEU A 101 11.21 -4.21 -8.29
N ASP A 102 11.69 -3.46 -9.28
CA ASP A 102 13.06 -2.97 -9.23
C ASP A 102 13.06 -1.76 -8.30
N TYR A 103 13.52 -1.96 -7.07
CA TYR A 103 13.45 -0.92 -6.04
C TYR A 103 14.51 0.18 -6.21
N GLU A 104 15.56 -0.08 -6.97
CA GLU A 104 16.56 0.96 -7.26
C GLU A 104 16.00 1.99 -8.23
N SER A 105 15.37 1.54 -9.31
CA SER A 105 14.79 2.42 -10.31
C SER A 105 13.32 2.74 -10.06
N LEU A 106 12.66 2.07 -9.12
CA LEU A 106 11.22 2.12 -8.87
C LEU A 106 10.45 1.89 -10.16
N ARG A 107 10.65 0.69 -10.75
CA ARG A 107 9.98 0.30 -11.99
C ARG A 107 9.33 -1.07 -11.84
N ILE A 108 8.26 -1.26 -12.59
CA ILE A 108 7.62 -2.56 -12.73
C ILE A 108 8.49 -3.40 -13.68
N ILE A 109 8.77 -4.62 -13.24
CA ILE A 109 9.51 -5.60 -14.05
C ILE A 109 8.61 -6.81 -14.28
N PRO A 110 8.98 -7.76 -15.17
CA PRO A 110 8.10 -8.89 -15.50
C PRO A 110 7.65 -9.71 -14.31
N GLN A 111 8.45 -9.80 -13.25
CA GLN A 111 8.11 -10.57 -12.05
C GLN A 111 7.22 -9.80 -11.07
N SER A 112 6.98 -8.52 -11.31
CA SER A 112 6.19 -7.69 -10.39
C SER A 112 4.76 -8.18 -10.28
N GLN A 113 4.21 -8.08 -9.07
CA GLN A 113 2.86 -8.53 -8.76
C GLN A 113 2.11 -7.47 -7.98
N ILE A 114 0.78 -7.53 -8.02
CA ILE A 114 -0.09 -6.67 -7.25
C ILE A 114 -1.03 -7.52 -6.42
N ARG A 115 -1.30 -7.06 -5.21
CA ARG A 115 -2.22 -7.72 -4.29
C ARG A 115 -3.06 -6.67 -3.58
N LYS A 116 -4.39 -6.89 -3.56
CA LYS A 116 -5.28 -6.06 -2.76
C LYS A 116 -5.25 -6.51 -1.30
N LEU A 117 -5.23 -5.57 -0.38
CA LEU A 117 -5.22 -5.83 1.06
C LEU A 117 -6.60 -5.63 1.74
#